data_0167f5790e58745d95b5a2f4abb4cee9
#
_entry.id   0167f5790e58745d95b5a2f4abb4cee9
#
_cell.length_a   1.000
_cell.length_b   1.000
_cell.length_c   1.000
_cell.angle_alpha   90.00
_cell.angle_beta   90.00
_cell.angle_gamma   90.00
#
_symmetry.space_group_name_H-M   'P 1'
#
loop_
_entity.id
_entity.type
_entity.pdbx_description
1 polymer ?
#
loop_
_entity_poly.entity_id
_entity_poly.type
_entity_poly.pdbx_seq_one_letter_code
_entity_poly.pdbx_strand_id
1 'polypeptide(L)'
;MVLLRPTYLINGDVTDIDLALLKQDGVRGLIFDLDSTLMEPRAGKLSPEVTAWLKEARDNFEVAIVSNNKHAAYIEQVRELLQMPLIYKAAKPRRWAFYEILKGFKMEASQVAVIGDRPLTDVLGGQRAGMKTILVWPLKTQKEPNWIKMMRKIERFVIKS
;
A
#
# COMPACT_ATOMS: atom_id res chain seq x y z
N MET A 1 24.72 -5.71 6.69
CA MET A 1 23.53 -5.72 5.81
C MET A 1 22.29 -5.38 6.62
N VAL A 2 21.56 -4.36 6.20
CA VAL A 2 20.31 -3.97 6.87
C VAL A 2 19.17 -4.79 6.24
N LEU A 3 18.51 -5.62 7.05
CA LEU A 3 17.34 -6.38 6.59
C LEU A 3 16.08 -5.55 6.84
N LEU A 4 15.21 -5.50 5.85
CA LEU A 4 13.91 -4.87 5.98
C LEU A 4 13.00 -5.75 6.85
N ARG A 5 12.35 -5.10 7.82
CA ARG A 5 11.38 -5.79 8.68
C ARG A 5 10.08 -4.98 8.69
N PRO A 6 9.03 -5.44 8.02
CA PRO A 6 7.74 -4.76 8.12
C PRO A 6 7.21 -4.80 9.55
N THR A 7 6.39 -3.83 9.92
CA THR A 7 5.72 -3.85 11.22
C THR A 7 4.77 -5.06 11.30
N TYR A 8 4.07 -5.34 10.20
CA TYR A 8 3.19 -6.49 10.07
C TYR A 8 3.50 -7.23 8.78
N LEU A 9 3.68 -8.54 8.88
CA LEU A 9 3.82 -9.42 7.71
C LEU A 9 2.55 -10.27 7.61
N ILE A 10 1.78 -10.04 6.55
CA ILE A 10 0.50 -10.72 6.35
C ILE A 10 0.70 -11.91 5.42
N ASN A 11 0.25 -13.08 5.84
CA ASN A 11 0.27 -14.28 5.00
C ASN A 11 -1.02 -14.35 4.18
N GLY A 12 -1.19 -13.36 3.30
CA GLY A 12 -2.37 -13.18 2.49
C GLY A 12 -2.33 -11.83 1.78
N ASP A 13 -3.44 -11.42 1.21
CA ASP A 13 -3.57 -10.13 0.54
C ASP A 13 -4.11 -9.04 1.49
N VAL A 14 -4.45 -7.88 0.93
CA VAL A 14 -4.92 -6.74 1.71
C VAL A 14 -6.17 -7.06 2.54
N THR A 15 -7.03 -7.95 2.06
CA THR A 15 -8.27 -8.30 2.75
C THR A 15 -8.05 -9.13 4.01
N ASP A 16 -6.85 -9.68 4.18
CA ASP A 16 -6.48 -10.46 5.36
C ASP A 16 -5.92 -9.60 6.50
N ILE A 17 -5.83 -8.29 6.30
CA ILE A 17 -5.39 -7.36 7.36
C ILE A 17 -6.51 -7.18 8.37
N ASP A 18 -6.17 -7.40 9.65
CA ASP A 18 -7.07 -7.16 10.77
C ASP A 18 -7.12 -5.67 11.13
N LEU A 19 -8.15 -4.99 10.68
CA LEU A 19 -8.33 -3.56 10.91
C LEU A 19 -8.51 -3.21 12.38
N ALA A 20 -9.15 -4.09 13.16
CA ALA A 20 -9.32 -3.87 14.59
C ALA A 20 -7.98 -3.87 15.32
N LEU A 21 -7.08 -4.77 14.94
CA LEU A 21 -5.73 -4.81 15.50
C LEU A 21 -4.96 -3.51 15.20
N LEU A 22 -5.03 -3.01 13.98
CA LEU A 22 -4.37 -1.76 13.61
C LEU A 22 -4.89 -0.59 14.46
N LYS A 23 -6.20 -0.51 14.65
CA LYS A 23 -6.82 0.52 15.46
C LYS A 23 -6.36 0.43 16.92
N GLN A 24 -6.29 -0.78 17.47
CA GLN A 24 -5.78 -1.04 18.80
C GLN A 24 -4.31 -0.60 18.95
N ASP A 25 -3.51 -0.78 17.90
CA ASP A 25 -2.10 -0.41 17.89
C ASP A 25 -1.86 1.09 17.62
N GLY A 26 -2.92 1.89 17.56
CA GLY A 26 -2.81 3.34 17.40
C GLY A 26 -2.76 3.83 15.98
N VAL A 27 -2.99 2.97 14.98
CA VAL A 27 -3.07 3.37 13.58
C VAL A 27 -4.37 4.13 13.33
N ARG A 28 -4.29 5.27 12.66
CA ARG A 28 -5.42 6.14 12.33
C ARG A 28 -5.51 6.45 10.85
N GLY A 29 -4.42 6.28 10.12
CA GLY A 29 -4.36 6.50 8.69
C GLY A 29 -3.72 5.33 7.95
N LEU A 30 -4.20 5.07 6.73
CA LEU A 30 -3.68 4.00 5.87
C LEU A 30 -3.29 4.59 4.53
N ILE A 31 -2.10 4.25 4.06
CA ILE A 31 -1.62 4.58 2.72
C ILE A 31 -1.45 3.29 1.96
N PHE A 32 -2.14 3.16 0.83
CA PHE A 32 -2.11 1.96 0.01
C PHE A 32 -1.21 2.15 -1.22
N ASP A 33 -0.47 1.12 -1.58
CA ASP A 33 -0.06 0.94 -2.96
C ASP A 33 -1.29 0.56 -3.79
N LEU A 34 -1.26 0.83 -5.09
CA LEU A 34 -2.42 0.61 -5.96
C LEU A 34 -2.36 -0.76 -6.65
N ASP A 35 -1.46 -0.88 -7.63
CA ASP A 35 -1.39 -2.07 -8.48
C ASP A 35 -0.91 -3.28 -7.68
N SER A 36 -1.63 -4.38 -7.79
CA SER A 36 -1.43 -5.65 -7.08
C SER A 36 -1.73 -5.60 -5.58
N THR A 37 -2.04 -4.46 -5.00
CA THR A 37 -2.44 -4.34 -3.58
C THR A 37 -3.95 -4.15 -3.44
N LEU A 38 -4.52 -3.11 -4.04
CA LEU A 38 -5.96 -2.85 -4.03
C LEU A 38 -6.68 -3.46 -5.23
N MET A 39 -6.03 -3.52 -6.37
CA MET A 39 -6.59 -4.08 -7.59
C MET A 39 -5.49 -4.74 -8.41
N GLU A 40 -5.88 -5.61 -9.34
CA GLU A 40 -4.95 -6.17 -10.31
C GLU A 40 -4.34 -5.06 -11.16
N PRO A 41 -3.10 -5.21 -11.65
CA PRO A 41 -2.48 -4.18 -12.48
C PRO A 41 -3.36 -3.77 -13.66
N ARG A 42 -3.61 -2.46 -13.78
CA ARG A 42 -4.42 -1.86 -14.85
C ARG A 42 -5.86 -2.36 -14.94
N ALA A 43 -6.38 -2.96 -13.87
CA ALA A 43 -7.74 -3.48 -13.86
C ALA A 43 -8.79 -2.38 -13.91
N GLY A 44 -8.53 -1.26 -13.23
CA GLY A 44 -9.48 -0.16 -13.15
C GLY A 44 -10.77 -0.51 -12.41
N LYS A 45 -10.74 -1.58 -11.61
CA LYS A 45 -11.89 -2.03 -10.81
C LYS A 45 -11.41 -2.80 -9.59
N LEU A 46 -12.21 -2.79 -8.53
CA LEU A 46 -11.97 -3.58 -7.33
C LEU A 46 -12.75 -4.89 -7.39
N SER A 47 -12.21 -5.94 -6.77
CA SER A 47 -12.98 -7.15 -6.51
C SER A 47 -14.06 -6.87 -5.45
N PRO A 48 -15.12 -7.71 -5.36
CA PRO A 48 -16.12 -7.57 -4.29
C PRO A 48 -15.51 -7.65 -2.89
N GLU A 49 -14.51 -8.51 -2.70
CA GLU A 49 -13.83 -8.71 -1.42
C GLU A 49 -13.03 -7.47 -1.01
N VAL A 50 -12.26 -6.89 -1.93
CA VAL A 50 -11.51 -5.66 -1.66
C VAL A 50 -12.47 -4.49 -1.46
N THR A 51 -13.55 -4.41 -2.22
CA THR A 51 -14.56 -3.37 -2.06
C THR A 51 -15.14 -3.37 -0.64
N ALA A 52 -15.52 -4.53 -0.13
CA ALA A 52 -16.09 -4.65 1.22
C ALA A 52 -15.05 -4.30 2.29
N TRP A 53 -13.82 -4.81 2.15
CA TRP A 53 -12.75 -4.53 3.09
C TRP A 53 -12.38 -3.04 3.10
N LEU A 54 -12.25 -2.43 1.92
CA LEU A 54 -11.90 -1.02 1.79
C LEU A 54 -12.97 -0.11 2.38
N LYS A 55 -14.25 -0.48 2.23
CA LYS A 55 -15.34 0.26 2.86
C LYS A 55 -15.19 0.29 4.37
N GLU A 56 -14.91 -0.86 4.98
CA GLU A 56 -14.64 -0.94 6.43
C GLU A 56 -13.43 -0.10 6.83
N ALA A 57 -12.36 -0.16 6.04
CA ALA A 57 -11.17 0.66 6.27
C ALA A 57 -11.50 2.16 6.23
N ARG A 58 -12.27 2.60 5.24
CA ARG A 58 -12.67 4.01 5.11
C ARG A 58 -13.58 4.49 6.24
N ASP A 59 -14.38 3.61 6.79
CA ASP A 59 -15.26 3.96 7.92
C ASP A 59 -14.47 4.20 9.22
N ASN A 60 -13.25 3.68 9.32
CA ASN A 60 -12.46 3.69 10.55
C ASN A 60 -11.12 4.42 10.47
N PHE A 61 -10.62 4.72 9.26
CA PHE A 61 -9.31 5.32 9.04
C PHE A 61 -9.38 6.41 7.98
N GLU A 62 -8.48 7.39 8.05
CA GLU A 62 -8.16 8.20 6.88
C GLU A 62 -7.40 7.32 5.88
N VAL A 63 -7.71 7.44 4.59
CA VAL A 63 -7.12 6.59 3.56
C VAL A 63 -6.56 7.41 2.40
N ALA A 64 -5.49 6.92 1.80
CA ALA A 64 -4.88 7.53 0.63
C ALA A 64 -4.11 6.48 -0.17
N ILE A 65 -3.77 6.82 -1.41
CA ILE A 65 -2.96 5.97 -2.29
C ILE A 65 -1.67 6.71 -2.65
N VAL A 66 -0.55 5.99 -2.58
CA VAL A 66 0.76 6.46 -3.07
C VAL A 66 1.29 5.41 -4.03
N SER A 67 1.38 5.76 -5.32
CA SER A 67 1.70 4.83 -6.40
C SER A 67 2.89 5.29 -7.21
N ASN A 68 3.71 4.33 -7.66
CA ASN A 68 4.77 4.58 -8.63
C ASN A 68 4.28 4.54 -10.08
N ASN A 69 2.99 4.27 -10.30
CA ASN A 69 2.40 4.27 -11.63
C ASN A 69 2.56 5.64 -12.29
N LYS A 70 2.83 5.66 -13.59
CA LYS A 70 3.10 6.89 -14.36
C LYS A 70 2.03 7.17 -15.42
N HIS A 71 1.02 6.34 -15.55
CA HIS A 71 -0.01 6.44 -16.61
C HIS A 71 -1.15 7.36 -16.16
N ALA A 72 -1.08 8.63 -16.56
CA ALA A 72 -2.03 9.65 -16.11
C ALA A 72 -3.50 9.30 -16.39
N ALA A 73 -3.81 8.76 -17.57
CA ALA A 73 -5.20 8.41 -17.91
C ALA A 73 -5.76 7.30 -17.01
N TYR A 74 -4.95 6.28 -16.72
CA TYR A 74 -5.34 5.23 -15.79
C TYR A 74 -5.54 5.77 -14.38
N ILE A 75 -4.66 6.64 -13.92
CA ILE A 75 -4.74 7.25 -12.60
C ILE A 75 -6.01 8.10 -12.45
N GLU A 76 -6.40 8.86 -13.48
CA GLU A 76 -7.65 9.62 -13.43
C GLU A 76 -8.87 8.70 -13.32
N GLN A 77 -8.86 7.59 -14.05
CA GLN A 77 -9.90 6.56 -13.93
C GLN A 77 -10.00 6.02 -12.50
N VAL A 78 -8.85 5.75 -11.88
CA VAL A 78 -8.78 5.27 -10.49
C VAL A 78 -9.27 6.33 -9.50
N ARG A 79 -8.90 7.60 -9.71
CA ARG A 79 -9.39 8.71 -8.87
C ARG A 79 -10.91 8.79 -8.86
N GLU A 80 -11.51 8.69 -10.03
CA GLU A 80 -12.98 8.71 -10.16
C GLU A 80 -13.62 7.51 -9.46
N LEU A 81 -13.01 6.34 -9.60
CA LEU A 81 -13.52 5.11 -9.00
C LEU A 81 -13.45 5.14 -7.47
N LEU A 82 -12.29 5.53 -6.91
CA LEU A 82 -12.01 5.36 -5.48
C LEU A 82 -12.32 6.60 -4.64
N GLN A 83 -12.31 7.79 -5.22
CA GLN A 83 -12.65 9.03 -4.51
C GLN A 83 -11.85 9.22 -3.21
N MET A 84 -10.54 9.04 -3.28
CA MET A 84 -9.64 9.26 -2.14
C MET A 84 -8.36 9.95 -2.60
N PRO A 85 -7.61 10.62 -1.69
CA PRO A 85 -6.35 11.25 -2.05
C PRO A 85 -5.41 10.23 -2.71
N LEU A 86 -4.80 10.63 -3.83
CA LEU A 86 -3.92 9.75 -4.60
C LEU A 86 -2.76 10.56 -5.17
N ILE A 87 -1.55 10.09 -4.91
CA ILE A 87 -0.32 10.62 -5.50
C ILE A 87 0.26 9.54 -6.41
N TYR A 88 0.43 9.84 -7.69
CA TYR A 88 1.10 8.95 -8.63
C TYR A 88 2.50 9.49 -8.96
N LYS A 89 3.31 8.75 -9.69
CA LYS A 89 4.73 9.09 -9.94
C LYS A 89 5.48 9.39 -8.64
N ALA A 90 5.16 8.64 -7.60
CA ALA A 90 5.68 8.91 -6.26
C ALA A 90 7.18 8.62 -6.12
N ALA A 91 7.72 7.78 -6.98
CA ALA A 91 9.12 7.36 -6.95
C ALA A 91 9.53 6.75 -5.61
N LYS A 92 8.62 5.93 -5.02
CA LYS A 92 8.95 5.17 -3.80
C LYS A 92 10.21 4.32 -4.04
N PRO A 93 11.14 4.24 -3.10
CA PRO A 93 11.02 4.53 -1.67
C PRO A 93 11.34 5.97 -1.27
N ARG A 94 11.32 6.93 -2.15
CA ARG A 94 11.44 8.35 -1.79
C ARG A 94 10.29 8.75 -0.86
N ARG A 95 10.55 9.71 0.05
CA ARG A 95 9.64 10.04 1.14
C ARG A 95 8.62 11.13 0.82
N TRP A 96 8.84 11.91 -0.23
CA TRP A 96 8.07 13.14 -0.46
C TRP A 96 6.55 12.93 -0.52
N ALA A 97 6.10 11.86 -1.22
CA ALA A 97 4.67 11.59 -1.36
C ALA A 97 4.03 11.19 -0.03
N PHE A 98 4.75 10.41 0.77
CA PHE A 98 4.27 10.05 2.12
C PHE A 98 4.10 11.27 3.00
N TYR A 99 5.04 12.21 2.95
CA TYR A 99 4.94 13.45 3.73
C TYR A 99 3.80 14.34 3.27
N GLU A 100 3.52 14.39 1.96
CA GLU A 100 2.37 15.14 1.45
C GLU A 100 1.04 14.54 1.97
N ILE A 101 0.93 13.23 2.03
CA ILE A 101 -0.25 12.59 2.61
C ILE A 101 -0.37 12.88 4.11
N LEU A 102 0.74 12.84 4.85
CA LEU A 102 0.72 13.18 6.29
C LEU A 102 0.19 14.58 6.54
N LYS A 103 0.57 15.55 5.73
CA LYS A 103 0.04 16.92 5.83
C LYS A 103 -1.47 16.93 5.65
N GLY A 104 -1.97 16.21 4.65
CA GLY A 104 -3.41 16.11 4.40
C GLY A 104 -4.17 15.43 5.53
N PHE A 105 -3.60 14.38 6.09
CA PHE A 105 -4.20 13.66 7.22
C PHE A 105 -4.12 14.44 8.53
N LYS A 106 -3.16 15.37 8.65
CA LYS A 106 -2.87 16.07 9.91
C LYS A 106 -2.53 15.10 11.05
N MET A 107 -1.72 14.10 10.73
CA MET A 107 -1.28 13.03 11.64
C MET A 107 0.24 12.97 11.72
N GLU A 108 0.72 12.37 12.79
CA GLU A 108 2.13 11.99 12.90
C GLU A 108 2.38 10.69 12.13
N ALA A 109 3.62 10.50 11.67
CA ALA A 109 4.00 9.31 10.91
C ALA A 109 3.71 8.01 11.68
N SER A 110 3.93 8.00 12.99
CA SER A 110 3.67 6.82 13.84
C SER A 110 2.21 6.38 13.87
N GLN A 111 1.28 7.23 13.46
CA GLN A 111 -0.15 6.93 13.41
C GLN A 111 -0.61 6.40 12.05
N VAL A 112 0.30 6.30 11.09
CA VAL A 112 -0.02 5.89 9.72
C VAL A 112 0.70 4.60 9.37
N ALA A 113 0.01 3.70 8.67
CA ALA A 113 0.58 2.48 8.14
C ALA A 113 0.56 2.49 6.62
N VAL A 114 1.70 2.14 6.01
CA VAL A 114 1.84 1.95 4.57
C VAL A 114 1.63 0.48 4.24
N ILE A 115 0.73 0.20 3.31
CA ILE A 115 0.34 -1.15 2.91
C ILE A 115 0.74 -1.38 1.46
N GLY A 116 1.53 -2.40 1.22
CA GLY A 116 1.94 -2.75 -0.13
C GLY A 116 2.52 -4.16 -0.23
N ASP A 117 2.77 -4.57 -1.46
CA ASP A 117 3.26 -5.92 -1.76
C ASP A 117 4.75 -5.95 -2.15
N ARG A 118 5.41 -4.79 -2.19
CA ARG A 118 6.81 -4.70 -2.62
C ARG A 118 7.72 -4.18 -1.51
N PRO A 119 8.65 -5.03 -1.01
CA PRO A 119 9.55 -4.65 0.08
C PRO A 119 10.39 -3.40 -0.20
N LEU A 120 11.00 -3.30 -1.38
CA LEU A 120 11.96 -2.23 -1.68
C LEU A 120 11.30 -0.89 -2.03
N THR A 121 10.01 -0.84 -2.25
CA THR A 121 9.28 0.41 -2.50
C THR A 121 8.38 0.77 -1.33
N ASP A 122 7.50 -0.15 -0.94
CA ASP A 122 6.47 0.12 0.07
C ASP A 122 7.00 0.02 1.50
N VAL A 123 7.65 -1.08 1.85
CA VAL A 123 8.19 -1.26 3.21
C VAL A 123 9.33 -0.30 3.46
N LEU A 124 10.31 -0.24 2.57
CA LEU A 124 11.45 0.66 2.73
C LEU A 124 10.99 2.12 2.73
N GLY A 125 10.11 2.50 1.82
CA GLY A 125 9.60 3.86 1.75
C GLY A 125 8.85 4.28 3.00
N GLY A 126 7.96 3.41 3.49
CA GLY A 126 7.23 3.66 4.73
C GLY A 126 8.14 3.78 5.94
N GLN A 127 9.12 2.89 6.07
CA GLN A 127 10.10 2.96 7.16
C GLN A 127 10.92 4.24 7.12
N ARG A 128 11.37 4.64 5.93
CA ARG A 128 12.12 5.89 5.77
C ARG A 128 11.29 7.11 6.12
N ALA A 129 9.99 7.05 5.95
CA ALA A 129 9.07 8.12 6.33
C ALA A 129 8.65 8.07 7.81
N GLY A 130 9.12 7.08 8.58
CA GLY A 130 8.78 6.92 9.99
C GLY A 130 7.43 6.31 10.26
N MET A 131 6.83 5.67 9.25
CA MET A 131 5.50 5.05 9.33
C MET A 131 5.59 3.57 9.70
N LYS A 132 4.50 3.02 10.21
CA LYS A 132 4.32 1.57 10.29
C LYS A 132 4.19 1.01 8.88
N THR A 133 4.57 -0.23 8.68
CA THR A 133 4.54 -0.87 7.36
C THR A 133 3.87 -2.22 7.44
N ILE A 134 3.06 -2.53 6.44
CA ILE A 134 2.33 -3.78 6.31
C ILE A 134 2.65 -4.39 4.96
N LEU A 135 3.35 -5.51 4.98
CA LEU A 135 3.67 -6.24 3.76
C LEU A 135 2.62 -7.32 3.52
N VAL A 136 1.97 -7.26 2.37
CA VAL A 136 0.98 -8.25 1.93
C VAL A 136 1.51 -9.00 0.72
N TRP A 137 0.89 -10.14 0.40
CA TRP A 137 1.09 -10.79 -0.88
C TRP A 137 0.29 -10.06 -1.96
N PRO A 138 0.79 -10.02 -3.21
CA PRO A 138 0.04 -9.39 -4.29
C PRO A 138 -1.27 -10.15 -4.55
N LEU A 139 -2.30 -9.42 -4.98
CA LEU A 139 -3.52 -10.03 -5.47
C LEU A 139 -3.18 -10.96 -6.65
N LYS A 140 -3.83 -12.11 -6.72
CA LYS A 140 -3.60 -13.07 -7.79
C LYS A 140 -4.02 -12.45 -9.11
N THR A 141 -3.09 -12.41 -10.07
CA THR A 141 -3.36 -11.89 -11.41
C THR A 141 -2.60 -12.71 -12.45
N GLN A 142 -3.25 -12.95 -13.59
CA GLN A 142 -2.61 -13.56 -14.75
C GLN A 142 -1.99 -12.51 -15.68
N LYS A 143 -2.29 -11.22 -15.44
CA LYS A 143 -1.83 -10.11 -16.29
C LYS A 143 -0.45 -9.60 -15.92
N GLU A 144 0.08 -10.00 -14.79
CA GLU A 144 1.37 -9.50 -14.32
C GLU A 144 2.52 -10.20 -15.05
N PRO A 145 3.48 -9.45 -15.61
CA PRO A 145 4.65 -10.05 -16.25
C PRO A 145 5.46 -10.93 -15.31
N ASN A 146 6.01 -12.04 -15.83
CA ASN A 146 6.79 -12.98 -15.01
C ASN A 146 8.02 -12.35 -14.36
N TRP A 147 8.66 -11.37 -15.02
CA TRP A 147 9.83 -10.71 -14.47
C TRP A 147 9.50 -9.89 -13.20
N ILE A 148 8.30 -9.33 -13.11
CA ILE A 148 7.84 -8.62 -11.91
C ILE A 148 7.65 -9.62 -10.76
N LYS A 149 7.05 -10.77 -11.06
CA LYS A 149 6.88 -11.85 -10.05
C LYS A 149 8.23 -12.32 -9.52
N MET A 150 9.21 -12.46 -10.39
CA MET A 150 10.57 -12.85 -10.01
C MET A 150 11.23 -11.78 -9.15
N MET A 151 11.10 -10.51 -9.50
CA MET A 151 11.61 -9.40 -8.70
C MET A 151 11.04 -9.40 -7.29
N ARG A 152 9.73 -9.64 -7.15
CA ARG A 152 9.11 -9.73 -5.82
C ARG A 152 9.68 -10.87 -4.99
N LYS A 153 9.93 -12.01 -5.61
CA LYS A 153 10.59 -13.13 -4.91
C LYS A 153 11.97 -12.73 -4.40
N ILE A 154 12.76 -12.07 -5.23
CA ILE A 154 14.09 -11.60 -4.84
C ILE A 154 13.98 -10.57 -3.71
N GLU A 155 13.08 -9.62 -3.83
CA GLU A 155 12.86 -8.60 -2.80
C GLU A 155 12.50 -9.25 -1.45
N ARG A 156 11.70 -10.30 -1.45
CA ARG A 156 11.29 -10.98 -0.22
C ARG A 156 12.42 -11.72 0.49
N PHE A 157 13.50 -12.07 -0.20
CA PHE A 157 14.68 -12.63 0.44
C PHE A 157 15.40 -11.63 1.35
N VAL A 158 15.22 -10.34 1.14
CA VAL A 158 15.82 -9.29 1.98
C VAL A 158 14.92 -8.91 3.16
N ILE A 159 13.76 -9.56 3.30
CA ILE A 159 12.83 -9.30 4.39
C ILE A 159 13.10 -10.27 5.53
N LYS A 160 13.19 -9.71 6.73
CA LYS A 160 13.23 -10.48 7.96
C LYS A 160 11.81 -10.48 8.58
N SER A 161 11.24 -11.64 8.70
CA SER A 161 9.95 -11.84 9.36
C SER A 161 10.05 -11.79 10.88
#